data_0210dd6046d71d81d91167cbb3b82dd2
#
_entry.id   0210dd6046d71d81d91167cbb3b82dd2
#
_cell.length_a   1.000
_cell.length_b   1.000
_cell.length_c   1.000
_cell.angle_alpha   90.00
_cell.angle_beta   90.00
_cell.angle_gamma   90.00
#
_symmetry.space_group_name_H-M   'P 1'
#
loop_
_entity.id
_entity.type
_entity.pdbx_description
1 polymer ?
#
loop_
_entity_poly.entity_id
_entity_poly.type
_entity_poly.pdbx_seq_one_letter_code
_entity_poly.pdbx_strand_id
1 'polypeptide(L)'
;MRHNKKFNHLGRKKAHREAMLSNMAASLILHKRIFTTVAKAKALRVYVEPLITRAKEDSTHSRRVVFAELQNKFAVKELFSTVAEKVADRPGGYTRILKTGNRLGDNAAVCFIELVDFNENMLKEKADKKAAPKTRRSRRSTKATAEAPAAESAE
;
A
#
# COMPACT_ATOMS: atom_id res chain seq x y z
N MET A 1 21.44 25.59 7.85
CA MET A 1 20.76 24.28 8.09
C MET A 1 19.33 24.34 7.60
N ARG A 2 18.84 23.27 6.98
CA ARG A 2 17.41 23.17 6.58
C ARG A 2 16.60 22.54 7.71
N HIS A 3 15.84 23.33 8.44
CA HIS A 3 14.93 22.86 9.47
C HIS A 3 13.54 22.56 8.88
N ASN A 4 12.76 21.68 9.52
CA ASN A 4 11.33 21.44 9.24
C ASN A 4 10.94 20.88 7.86
N LYS A 5 11.78 20.10 7.22
CA LYS A 5 11.46 19.48 5.93
C LYS A 5 10.75 18.13 6.11
N LYS A 6 9.57 18.14 6.73
CA LYS A 6 8.78 16.92 7.02
C LYS A 6 8.06 16.33 5.80
N PHE A 7 7.92 17.07 4.71
CA PHE A 7 7.19 16.65 3.50
C PHE A 7 7.91 17.09 2.22
N ASN A 8 7.62 16.39 1.11
CA ASN A 8 8.21 16.71 -0.18
C ASN A 8 7.43 17.85 -0.84
N HIS A 9 8.13 18.92 -1.21
CA HIS A 9 7.52 20.07 -1.90
C HIS A 9 7.17 19.78 -3.37
N LEU A 10 7.71 18.74 -3.99
CA LEU A 10 7.47 18.35 -5.38
C LEU A 10 7.72 19.50 -6.40
N GLY A 11 8.66 20.42 -6.08
CA GLY A 11 8.95 21.60 -6.89
C GLY A 11 7.81 22.62 -6.97
N ARG A 12 6.87 22.64 -6.01
CA ARG A 12 5.64 23.46 -6.05
C ARG A 12 5.46 24.33 -4.82
N LYS A 13 4.85 25.49 -5.00
CA LYS A 13 4.33 26.33 -3.90
C LYS A 13 3.16 25.63 -3.20
N LYS A 14 2.81 26.05 -1.98
CA LYS A 14 1.80 25.41 -1.14
C LYS A 14 0.47 25.18 -1.87
N ALA A 15 -0.17 26.24 -2.34
CA ALA A 15 -1.49 26.16 -2.98
C ALA A 15 -1.49 25.23 -4.22
N HIS A 16 -0.47 25.31 -5.07
CA HIS A 16 -0.35 24.45 -6.24
C HIS A 16 -0.16 22.96 -5.87
N ARG A 17 0.58 22.68 -4.80
CA ARG A 17 0.80 21.31 -4.31
C ARG A 17 -0.48 20.72 -3.73
N GLU A 18 -1.21 21.50 -2.92
CA GLU A 18 -2.48 21.09 -2.32
C GLU A 18 -3.53 20.81 -3.41
N ALA A 19 -3.72 21.73 -4.36
CA ALA A 19 -4.63 21.52 -5.49
C ALA A 19 -4.25 20.28 -6.34
N MET A 20 -2.95 20.07 -6.59
CA MET A 20 -2.49 18.87 -7.31
C MET A 20 -2.81 17.59 -6.54
N LEU A 21 -2.56 17.55 -5.23
CA LEU A 21 -2.84 16.35 -4.43
C LEU A 21 -4.34 16.10 -4.30
N SER A 22 -5.16 17.13 -4.15
CA SER A 22 -6.62 17.04 -4.15
C SER A 22 -7.16 16.43 -5.44
N ASN A 23 -6.74 16.96 -6.60
CA ASN A 23 -7.12 16.43 -7.90
C ASN A 23 -6.66 14.98 -8.12
N MET A 24 -5.43 14.65 -7.72
CA MET A 24 -4.92 13.28 -7.81
C MET A 24 -5.67 12.32 -6.88
N ALA A 25 -6.05 12.78 -5.68
CA ALA A 25 -6.85 11.98 -4.74
C ALA A 25 -8.26 11.71 -5.29
N ALA A 26 -8.92 12.74 -5.85
CA ALA A 26 -10.21 12.58 -6.51
C ALA A 26 -10.12 11.59 -7.68
N SER A 27 -9.09 11.68 -8.52
CA SER A 27 -8.85 10.73 -9.61
C SER A 27 -8.60 9.30 -9.12
N LEU A 28 -7.83 9.13 -8.03
CA LEU A 28 -7.57 7.82 -7.44
C LEU A 28 -8.85 7.18 -6.89
N ILE A 29 -9.70 7.95 -6.24
CA ILE A 29 -10.98 7.47 -5.70
C ILE A 29 -11.93 7.04 -6.82
N LEU A 30 -12.01 7.84 -7.90
CA LEU A 30 -12.90 7.55 -9.03
C LEU A 30 -12.42 6.35 -9.86
N HIS A 31 -11.14 6.34 -10.22
CA HIS A 31 -10.56 5.33 -11.12
C HIS A 31 -9.93 4.15 -10.39
N LYS A 32 -9.81 4.18 -9.03
CA LYS A 32 -9.22 3.12 -8.20
C LYS A 32 -7.72 2.90 -8.44
N ARG A 33 -7.17 3.33 -9.56
CA ARG A 33 -5.78 3.19 -9.97
C ARG A 33 -5.37 4.35 -10.88
N ILE A 34 -4.21 4.96 -10.62
CA ILE A 34 -3.66 6.02 -11.46
C ILE A 34 -2.16 5.80 -11.69
N PHE A 35 -1.67 6.28 -12.84
CA PHE A 35 -0.26 6.26 -13.20
C PHE A 35 0.40 7.60 -12.88
N THR A 36 1.55 7.59 -12.18
CA THR A 36 2.24 8.82 -11.78
C THR A 36 3.71 8.55 -11.42
N THR A 37 4.46 9.58 -11.03
CA THR A 37 5.82 9.42 -10.53
C THR A 37 5.82 8.94 -9.07
N VAL A 38 6.84 8.16 -8.69
CA VAL A 38 6.99 7.61 -7.33
C VAL A 38 6.98 8.69 -6.25
N ALA A 39 7.58 9.86 -6.51
CA ALA A 39 7.58 10.98 -5.56
C ALA A 39 6.17 11.52 -5.29
N LYS A 40 5.36 11.71 -6.35
CA LYS A 40 3.96 12.14 -6.24
C LYS A 40 3.10 11.06 -5.55
N ALA A 41 3.27 9.79 -5.90
CA ALA A 41 2.54 8.69 -5.29
C ALA A 41 2.79 8.58 -3.79
N LYS A 42 4.04 8.76 -3.33
CA LYS A 42 4.37 8.78 -1.90
C LYS A 42 3.71 9.94 -1.16
N ALA A 43 3.69 11.14 -1.76
CA ALA A 43 3.01 12.29 -1.18
C ALA A 43 1.48 12.11 -1.17
N LEU A 44 0.92 11.56 -2.25
CA LEU A 44 -0.50 11.27 -2.35
C LEU A 44 -0.98 10.25 -1.31
N ARG A 45 -0.19 9.22 -1.01
CA ARG A 45 -0.50 8.26 0.05
C ARG A 45 -0.76 8.95 1.38
N VAL A 46 0.15 9.82 1.80
CA VAL A 46 0.02 10.56 3.07
C VAL A 46 -1.22 11.45 3.09
N TYR A 47 -1.62 11.97 1.92
CA TYR A 47 -2.80 12.83 1.78
C TYR A 47 -4.11 12.03 1.77
N VAL A 48 -4.17 10.91 1.03
CA VAL A 48 -5.43 10.19 0.79
C VAL A 48 -5.81 9.20 1.90
N GLU A 49 -4.84 8.57 2.56
CA GLU A 49 -5.14 7.54 3.58
C GLU A 49 -5.93 8.07 4.77
N PRO A 50 -5.66 9.27 5.33
CA PRO A 50 -6.50 9.86 6.37
C PRO A 50 -7.93 10.14 5.92
N LEU A 51 -8.14 10.52 4.65
CA LEU A 51 -9.47 10.75 4.09
C LEU A 51 -10.26 9.44 3.98
N ILE A 52 -9.61 8.35 3.56
CA ILE A 52 -10.22 7.02 3.52
C ILE A 52 -10.57 6.53 4.93
N THR A 53 -9.68 6.71 5.91
CA THR A 53 -9.96 6.35 7.31
C THR A 53 -11.18 7.10 7.84
N ARG A 54 -11.28 8.40 7.56
CA ARG A 54 -12.43 9.22 7.95
C ARG A 54 -13.72 8.80 7.28
N ALA A 55 -13.64 8.29 6.05
CA ALA A 55 -14.81 7.86 5.30
C ALA A 55 -15.47 6.57 5.83
N LYS A 56 -14.79 5.82 6.69
CA LYS A 56 -15.38 4.64 7.35
C LYS A 56 -16.52 5.00 8.30
N GLU A 57 -16.46 6.21 8.87
CA GLU A 57 -17.53 6.76 9.68
C GLU A 57 -18.39 7.69 8.81
N ASP A 58 -19.52 7.20 8.35
CA ASP A 58 -20.44 7.96 7.50
C ASP A 58 -21.29 8.92 8.31
N SER A 59 -20.72 10.07 8.67
CA SER A 59 -21.43 11.17 9.30
C SER A 59 -21.47 12.39 8.38
N THR A 60 -22.46 13.25 8.58
CA THR A 60 -22.54 14.54 7.84
C THR A 60 -21.29 15.38 8.07
N HIS A 61 -20.71 15.33 9.26
CA HIS A 61 -19.46 16.01 9.57
C HIS A 61 -18.30 15.45 8.77
N SER A 62 -18.12 14.12 8.74
CA SER A 62 -17.07 13.45 7.96
C SER A 62 -17.17 13.79 6.48
N ARG A 63 -18.38 13.76 5.91
CA ARG A 63 -18.62 14.15 4.50
C ARG A 63 -18.23 15.61 4.23
N ARG A 64 -18.56 16.55 5.11
CA ARG A 64 -18.19 17.97 4.97
C ARG A 64 -16.67 18.18 5.02
N VAL A 65 -15.98 17.51 5.95
CA VAL A 65 -14.51 17.63 6.08
C VAL A 65 -13.82 17.03 4.83
N VAL A 66 -14.23 15.85 4.38
CA VAL A 66 -13.67 15.24 3.17
C VAL A 66 -13.96 16.09 1.93
N PHE A 67 -15.15 16.68 1.84
CA PHE A 67 -15.47 17.59 0.73
C PHE A 67 -14.62 18.86 0.75
N ALA A 68 -14.33 19.42 1.92
CA ALA A 68 -13.45 20.59 2.06
C ALA A 68 -12.05 20.33 1.49
N GLU A 69 -11.53 19.10 1.62
CA GLU A 69 -10.23 18.68 1.08
C GLU A 69 -10.28 18.35 -0.42
N LEU A 70 -11.29 17.57 -0.86
CA LEU A 70 -11.34 17.06 -2.23
C LEU A 70 -11.98 18.01 -3.23
N GLN A 71 -12.87 18.90 -2.79
CA GLN A 71 -13.64 19.85 -3.63
C GLN A 71 -14.36 19.21 -4.83
N ASN A 72 -14.62 17.88 -4.76
CA ASN A 72 -15.25 17.10 -5.83
C ASN A 72 -16.38 16.23 -5.27
N LYS A 73 -17.63 16.59 -5.60
CA LYS A 73 -18.83 15.89 -5.13
C LYS A 73 -18.92 14.44 -5.56
N PHE A 74 -18.45 14.12 -6.78
CA PHE A 74 -18.48 12.75 -7.30
C PHE A 74 -17.48 11.84 -6.58
N ALA A 75 -16.26 12.35 -6.34
CA ALA A 75 -15.25 11.62 -5.58
C ALA A 75 -15.71 11.37 -4.13
N VAL A 76 -16.34 12.35 -3.48
CA VAL A 76 -16.89 12.17 -2.13
C VAL A 76 -18.00 11.15 -2.13
N LYS A 77 -18.96 11.19 -3.08
CA LYS A 77 -20.01 10.18 -3.17
C LYS A 77 -19.41 8.78 -3.32
N GLU A 78 -18.49 8.61 -4.25
CA GLU A 78 -17.83 7.32 -4.53
C GLU A 78 -17.01 6.82 -3.33
N LEU A 79 -16.37 7.72 -2.58
CA LEU A 79 -15.58 7.38 -1.41
C LEU A 79 -16.44 6.79 -0.30
N PHE A 80 -17.59 7.40 0.02
CA PHE A 80 -18.47 6.95 1.10
C PHE A 80 -19.38 5.78 0.72
N SER A 81 -19.71 5.61 -0.58
CA SER A 81 -20.51 4.46 -1.03
C SER A 81 -19.65 3.22 -1.25
N THR A 82 -18.78 3.26 -2.25
CA THR A 82 -18.09 2.08 -2.77
C THR A 82 -16.77 1.79 -2.06
N VAL A 83 -15.99 2.86 -1.78
CA VAL A 83 -14.64 2.68 -1.23
C VAL A 83 -14.70 2.35 0.25
N ALA A 84 -15.49 3.09 1.03
CA ALA A 84 -15.60 2.88 2.48
C ALA A 84 -16.07 1.46 2.84
N GLU A 85 -17.04 0.94 2.10
CA GLU A 85 -17.56 -0.42 2.27
C GLU A 85 -16.46 -1.49 2.06
N LYS A 86 -15.70 -1.40 0.97
CA LYS A 86 -14.63 -2.36 0.65
C LYS A 86 -13.43 -2.32 1.60
N VAL A 87 -13.16 -1.18 2.21
CA VAL A 87 -12.01 -1.02 3.12
C VAL A 87 -12.39 -1.10 4.61
N ALA A 88 -13.64 -1.39 4.94
CA ALA A 88 -14.18 -1.37 6.31
C ALA A 88 -13.31 -2.17 7.28
N ASP A 89 -12.95 -3.39 6.94
CA ASP A 89 -12.19 -4.32 7.79
C ASP A 89 -10.67 -4.02 7.84
N ARG A 90 -10.16 -3.17 6.95
CA ARG A 90 -8.73 -2.91 6.87
C ARG A 90 -8.32 -1.80 7.86
N PRO A 91 -7.38 -2.04 8.80
CA PRO A 91 -7.00 -1.05 9.81
C PRO A 91 -6.18 0.12 9.24
N GLY A 92 -5.64 0.00 8.01
CA GLY A 92 -4.82 1.02 7.35
C GLY A 92 -4.07 0.47 6.15
N GLY A 93 -3.28 1.31 5.46
CA GLY A 93 -2.53 0.90 4.28
C GLY A 93 -3.43 0.57 3.09
N TYR A 94 -4.39 1.44 2.83
CA TYR A 94 -5.39 1.28 1.77
C TYR A 94 -4.80 1.38 0.36
N THR A 95 -3.61 1.96 0.24
CA THR A 95 -2.96 2.21 -1.06
C THR A 95 -1.71 1.36 -1.25
N ARG A 96 -1.46 0.96 -2.51
CA ARG A 96 -0.26 0.26 -2.93
C ARG A 96 0.40 1.01 -4.07
N ILE A 97 1.74 1.05 -4.06
CA ILE A 97 2.56 1.66 -5.11
C ILE A 97 3.32 0.55 -5.82
N LEU A 98 3.05 0.37 -7.11
CA LEU A 98 3.73 -0.60 -7.99
C LEU A 98 4.66 0.17 -8.93
N LYS A 99 5.96 0.02 -8.75
CA LYS A 99 6.96 0.64 -9.63
C LYS A 99 6.96 -0.05 -10.99
N THR A 100 6.99 0.73 -12.07
CA THR A 100 6.94 0.21 -13.45
C THR A 100 8.21 0.49 -14.25
N GLY A 101 9.14 1.24 -13.71
CA GLY A 101 10.37 1.62 -14.38
C GLY A 101 10.60 3.13 -14.38
N ASN A 102 11.37 3.60 -15.33
CA ASN A 102 11.71 5.00 -15.48
C ASN A 102 11.13 5.56 -16.78
N ARG A 103 10.75 6.83 -16.78
CA ARG A 103 10.21 7.52 -17.95
C ARG A 103 11.35 7.93 -18.88
N LEU A 104 11.18 7.68 -20.19
CA LEU A 104 12.11 8.14 -21.21
C LEU A 104 12.19 9.69 -21.22
N GLY A 105 13.37 10.21 -21.42
CA GLY A 105 13.62 11.66 -21.48
C GLY A 105 14.17 12.24 -20.18
N ASP A 106 13.53 12.05 -19.03
CA ASP A 106 13.96 12.62 -17.74
C ASP A 106 14.35 11.57 -16.68
N ASN A 107 14.32 10.29 -17.04
CA ASN A 107 14.64 9.16 -16.16
C ASN A 107 13.89 9.18 -14.82
N ALA A 108 12.74 9.84 -14.76
CA ALA A 108 11.93 9.89 -13.54
C ALA A 108 11.31 8.52 -13.24
N ALA A 109 11.48 8.03 -12.02
CA ALA A 109 10.84 6.78 -11.58
C ALA A 109 9.32 6.93 -11.57
N VAL A 110 8.62 6.05 -12.32
CA VAL A 110 7.17 6.02 -12.47
C VAL A 110 6.54 4.80 -11.82
N CYS A 111 5.27 4.91 -11.48
CA CYS A 111 4.53 3.87 -10.78
C CYS A 111 3.03 3.98 -11.01
N PHE A 112 2.34 2.88 -10.75
CA PHE A 112 0.92 2.90 -10.44
C PHE A 112 0.73 3.06 -8.93
N ILE A 113 -0.21 3.92 -8.53
CA ILE A 113 -0.80 3.88 -7.20
C ILE A 113 -2.22 3.39 -7.33
N GLU A 114 -2.62 2.43 -6.49
CA GLU A 114 -3.91 1.77 -6.55
C GLU A 114 -4.50 1.56 -5.14
N LEU A 115 -5.82 1.44 -5.08
CA LEU A 115 -6.52 0.96 -3.89
C LEU A 115 -6.41 -0.58 -3.84
N VAL A 116 -5.86 -1.09 -2.73
CA VAL A 116 -5.50 -2.52 -2.59
C VAL A 116 -6.70 -3.44 -2.77
N ASP A 117 -7.85 -3.06 -2.24
CA ASP A 117 -9.04 -3.90 -2.19
C ASP A 117 -9.83 -3.92 -3.51
N PHE A 118 -9.39 -3.13 -4.50
CA PHE A 118 -9.97 -3.09 -5.85
C PHE A 118 -9.15 -3.87 -6.89
N ASN A 119 -8.00 -4.42 -6.53
CA ASN A 119 -7.19 -5.24 -7.43
C ASN A 119 -7.40 -6.72 -7.14
N GLU A 120 -8.44 -7.31 -7.72
CA GLU A 120 -8.85 -8.70 -7.50
C GLU A 120 -7.76 -9.72 -7.85
N ASN A 121 -6.98 -9.48 -8.90
CA ASN A 121 -5.92 -10.41 -9.32
C ASN A 121 -4.85 -10.58 -8.23
N MET A 122 -4.41 -9.47 -7.63
CA MET A 122 -3.42 -9.52 -6.54
C MET A 122 -4.00 -9.99 -5.19
N LEU A 123 -5.32 -9.92 -5.01
CA LEU A 123 -6.00 -10.49 -3.84
C LEU A 123 -6.07 -12.01 -3.94
N LYS A 124 -6.42 -12.55 -5.11
CA LYS A 124 -6.44 -14.01 -5.39
C LYS A 124 -5.07 -14.64 -5.17
N GLU A 125 -3.99 -14.07 -5.73
CA GLU A 125 -2.63 -14.57 -5.54
C GLU A 125 -2.20 -14.64 -4.06
N LYS A 126 -2.69 -13.73 -3.21
CA LYS A 126 -2.42 -13.79 -1.77
C LYS A 126 -3.18 -14.90 -1.06
N ALA A 127 -4.42 -15.16 -1.47
CA ALA A 127 -5.22 -16.25 -0.93
C ALA A 127 -4.55 -17.60 -1.24
N ASP A 128 -4.14 -17.82 -2.48
CA ASP A 128 -3.49 -19.05 -2.94
C ASP A 128 -2.14 -19.27 -2.23
N LYS A 129 -1.32 -18.24 -2.05
CA LYS A 129 -0.05 -18.31 -1.31
C LYS A 129 -0.24 -18.59 0.19
N LYS A 130 -1.37 -18.19 0.77
CA LYS A 130 -1.69 -18.44 2.19
C LYS A 130 -2.22 -19.86 2.40
N ALA A 131 -2.85 -20.44 1.38
CA ALA A 131 -3.39 -21.78 1.38
C ALA A 131 -2.32 -22.86 1.12
N ALA A 132 -1.17 -22.52 0.55
CA ALA A 132 -0.08 -23.47 0.34
C ALA A 132 0.49 -23.94 1.69
N PRO A 133 0.51 -25.26 1.97
CA PRO A 133 1.02 -25.76 3.24
C PRO A 133 2.50 -25.40 3.37
N LYS A 134 2.86 -24.75 4.47
CA LYS A 134 4.26 -24.54 4.83
C LYS A 134 4.89 -25.91 5.10
N THR A 135 5.54 -26.50 4.11
CA THR A 135 6.35 -27.69 4.30
C THR A 135 7.44 -27.36 5.31
N ARG A 136 7.25 -27.87 6.49
CA ARG A 136 8.23 -27.84 7.58
C ARG A 136 9.41 -28.68 7.12
N ARG A 137 10.48 -28.00 6.66
CA ARG A 137 11.75 -28.66 6.33
C ARG A 137 12.29 -29.26 7.62
N SER A 138 11.98 -30.56 7.82
CA SER A 138 12.50 -31.35 8.91
C SER A 138 14.03 -31.35 8.81
N ARG A 139 14.70 -30.68 9.75
CA ARG A 139 16.12 -30.91 9.98
C ARG A 139 16.27 -32.30 10.55
N ARG A 140 16.61 -33.23 9.67
CA ARG A 140 17.02 -34.57 10.05
C ARG A 140 18.38 -34.44 10.73
N SER A 141 18.37 -34.48 12.05
CA SER A 141 19.56 -34.63 12.89
C SER A 141 20.12 -36.00 12.64
N THR A 142 21.26 -36.09 11.96
CA THR A 142 22.08 -37.32 11.91
C THR A 142 22.82 -37.39 13.22
N LYS A 143 22.28 -38.13 14.19
CA LYS A 143 22.98 -38.58 15.36
C LYS A 143 23.91 -39.72 14.94
N ALA A 144 25.20 -39.44 14.81
CA ALA A 144 26.23 -40.48 14.65
C ALA A 144 26.36 -41.18 15.99
N THR A 145 26.00 -42.46 16.01
CA THR A 145 26.31 -43.38 17.10
C THR A 145 27.67 -43.96 16.79
N ALA A 146 28.67 -43.56 17.53
CA ALA A 146 29.97 -44.25 17.60
C ALA A 146 29.80 -45.45 18.52
N GLU A 147 29.89 -46.61 18.01
CA GLU A 147 30.03 -47.86 18.74
C GLU A 147 31.44 -48.42 18.51
N ALA A 148 32.20 -48.46 19.57
CA ALA A 148 33.51 -49.05 19.60
C ALA A 148 33.40 -50.57 19.82
N PRO A 149 34.13 -51.45 19.09
CA PRO A 149 34.21 -52.83 19.48
C PRO A 149 35.32 -53.07 20.53
N ALA A 150 34.93 -53.73 21.58
CA ALA A 150 35.82 -54.23 22.60
C ALA A 150 36.71 -55.35 22.05
N ALA A 151 37.96 -55.27 22.44
CA ALA A 151 38.91 -56.36 22.26
C ALA A 151 38.62 -57.44 23.29
N GLU A 152 38.63 -58.67 22.86
CA GLU A 152 38.77 -59.85 23.73
C GLU A 152 39.95 -60.69 23.26
N SER A 153 40.88 -60.78 24.22
CA SER A 153 42.04 -61.66 24.20
C SER A 153 41.68 -63.00 24.78
N ALA A 154 42.13 -64.07 24.21
CA ALA A 154 42.56 -65.29 24.89
C ALA A 154 43.18 -66.26 23.90
N GLU A 155 44.26 -66.64 24.25
CA GLU A 155 45.21 -67.76 24.30
C GLU A 155 46.00 -68.05 23.11
#